data_c98f6bde04a0a238ab42e0b274f4848d
#
_entry.id   c98f6bde04a0a238ab42e0b274f4848d
#
_cell.length_a   1.000
_cell.length_b   1.000
_cell.length_c   1.000
_cell.angle_alpha   90.00
_cell.angle_beta   90.00
_cell.angle_gamma   90.00
#
_symmetry.space_group_name_H-M   'P 1'
#
loop_
_entity.id
_entity.type
_entity.pdbx_description
1 polymer ?
#
loop_
_entity_poly.entity_id
_entity_poly.type
_entity_poly.pdbx_seq_one_letter_code
_entity_poly.pdbx_strand_id
1 'polypeptide(L)'
;MDEIMNRIGEVYEPFKVHFLHKPVRPLAPDEVLVKVRASAICGSDLHIARGLHPSAPLPVTIGHEFSGDVVAIGSEVTKARLGERVTVEPCIVCGKCDACRHGQYGYCEHISFTYRNGDGAMADYVVVKEPYVYELPDYLSYETGALIEPLSVATHAVRRADIRLGETVLIIGAGAIGMMVAAMCRRSGAAEVIIADFSDQRLEMAKQVGATVTVNSGKEDLEQAVARLTHGKGVDKSFECVGRESCFLQAIMTLKRNGTATIIGIYEKPQIQIPASRFVTHEIHVQGAQGYCWDFPIAIAAARDIPLEKFRAGLAALRAEL
;
A
#
# COMPACT_ATOMS: atom_id res chain seq x y z
N MET A 1 2.19 34.54 -14.07
CA MET A 1 3.03 33.34 -14.06
C MET A 1 2.85 32.69 -15.41
N ASP A 2 3.95 32.31 -16.06
CA ASP A 2 3.89 31.59 -17.31
C ASP A 2 3.13 30.28 -17.09
N GLU A 3 2.34 29.87 -18.08
CA GLU A 3 1.53 28.68 -18.02
C GLU A 3 2.42 27.43 -17.91
N ILE A 4 2.34 26.70 -16.78
CA ILE A 4 3.14 25.48 -16.57
C ILE A 4 2.50 24.36 -17.37
N MET A 5 3.23 23.83 -18.35
CA MET A 5 2.81 22.69 -19.14
C MET A 5 3.17 21.38 -18.42
N ASN A 6 2.20 20.51 -18.24
CA ASN A 6 2.31 19.20 -17.62
C ASN A 6 2.33 18.13 -18.70
N ARG A 7 3.41 17.34 -18.76
CA ARG A 7 3.45 16.13 -19.56
C ARG A 7 2.86 15.00 -18.73
N ILE A 8 1.81 14.37 -19.23
CA ILE A 8 1.09 13.27 -18.57
C ILE A 8 1.13 12.00 -19.41
N GLY A 9 1.25 10.85 -18.74
CA GLY A 9 1.05 9.54 -19.34
C GLY A 9 -0.38 9.07 -19.07
N GLU A 10 -1.23 9.10 -20.08
CA GLU A 10 -2.65 8.73 -19.98
C GLU A 10 -2.88 7.36 -20.59
N VAL A 11 -3.48 6.46 -19.82
CA VAL A 11 -3.98 5.16 -20.33
C VAL A 11 -5.32 5.44 -20.98
N TYR A 12 -5.44 5.28 -22.32
CA TYR A 12 -6.67 5.59 -23.06
C TYR A 12 -7.45 4.37 -23.51
N GLU A 13 -6.77 3.23 -23.67
CA GLU A 13 -7.31 1.90 -23.91
C GLU A 13 -6.48 0.87 -23.12
N PRO A 14 -6.98 -0.37 -22.91
CA PRO A 14 -6.21 -1.39 -22.21
C PRO A 14 -4.78 -1.54 -22.75
N PHE A 15 -3.78 -1.35 -21.87
CA PHE A 15 -2.35 -1.37 -22.13
C PHE A 15 -1.84 -0.36 -23.18
N LYS A 16 -2.66 0.64 -23.54
CA LYS A 16 -2.22 1.70 -24.47
C LYS A 16 -2.08 3.02 -23.71
N VAL A 17 -0.87 3.55 -23.75
CA VAL A 17 -0.52 4.83 -23.12
C VAL A 17 -0.11 5.81 -24.20
N HIS A 18 -0.56 7.04 -24.09
CA HIS A 18 -0.03 8.15 -24.86
C HIS A 18 0.48 9.27 -23.93
N PHE A 19 1.38 10.08 -24.44
CA PHE A 19 1.86 11.24 -23.72
C PHE A 19 1.15 12.50 -24.24
N LEU A 20 0.55 13.24 -23.31
CA LEU A 20 -0.14 14.50 -23.59
C LEU A 20 0.58 15.64 -22.88
N HIS A 21 0.46 16.85 -23.44
CA HIS A 21 0.88 18.08 -22.79
C HIS A 21 -0.36 18.91 -22.53
N LYS A 22 -0.69 19.11 -21.26
CA LYS A 22 -1.83 19.90 -20.81
C LYS A 22 -1.34 21.00 -19.86
N PRO A 23 -1.93 22.21 -19.88
CA PRO A 23 -1.61 23.18 -18.87
C PRO A 23 -2.00 22.69 -17.48
N VAL A 24 -1.18 23.00 -16.47
CA VAL A 24 -1.56 22.79 -15.08
C VAL A 24 -2.73 23.73 -14.78
N ARG A 25 -3.82 23.19 -14.23
CA ARG A 25 -4.94 24.02 -13.82
C ARG A 25 -4.56 25.00 -12.72
N PRO A 26 -5.24 26.14 -12.59
CA PRO A 26 -5.06 27.03 -11.45
C PRO A 26 -5.23 26.30 -10.12
N LEU A 27 -4.38 26.62 -9.14
CA LEU A 27 -4.49 26.07 -7.79
C LEU A 27 -5.67 26.69 -7.04
N ALA A 28 -6.42 25.86 -6.32
CA ALA A 28 -7.32 26.36 -5.29
C ALA A 28 -6.50 26.93 -4.10
N PRO A 29 -7.11 27.76 -3.23
CA PRO A 29 -6.39 28.39 -2.12
C PRO A 29 -5.65 27.42 -1.20
N ASP A 30 -6.16 26.21 -1.01
CA ASP A 30 -5.65 25.16 -0.11
C ASP A 30 -4.80 24.09 -0.85
N GLU A 31 -4.39 24.36 -2.10
CA GLU A 31 -3.68 23.37 -2.92
C GLU A 31 -2.19 23.69 -3.11
N VAL A 32 -1.46 22.63 -3.36
CA VAL A 32 0.00 22.62 -3.60
C VAL A 32 0.27 21.96 -4.93
N LEU A 33 1.17 22.53 -5.74
CA LEU A 33 1.68 21.91 -6.95
C LEU A 33 2.99 21.18 -6.63
N VAL A 34 3.02 19.89 -6.83
CA VAL A 34 4.20 19.04 -6.64
C VAL A 34 4.79 18.67 -7.99
N LYS A 35 6.06 19.01 -8.23
CA LYS A 35 6.85 18.47 -9.34
C LYS A 35 7.30 17.06 -8.99
N VAL A 36 6.80 16.07 -9.71
CA VAL A 36 7.11 14.67 -9.46
C VAL A 36 8.59 14.37 -9.77
N ARG A 37 9.28 13.75 -8.82
CA ARG A 37 10.66 13.31 -8.95
C ARG A 37 10.79 11.80 -9.06
N ALA A 38 9.91 11.09 -8.37
CA ALA A 38 9.80 9.65 -8.44
C ALA A 38 8.34 9.23 -8.30
N SER A 39 7.93 8.22 -9.06
CA SER A 39 6.63 7.57 -8.95
C SER A 39 6.82 6.07 -9.08
N ALA A 40 6.12 5.29 -8.25
CA ALA A 40 6.08 3.84 -8.33
C ALA A 40 4.78 3.39 -9.02
N ILE A 41 4.73 2.12 -9.41
CA ILE A 41 3.56 1.49 -10.05
C ILE A 41 2.97 0.48 -9.07
N CYS A 42 1.75 0.72 -8.66
CA CYS A 42 0.95 -0.18 -7.83
C CYS A 42 0.33 -1.32 -8.66
N GLY A 43 -0.01 -2.42 -8.00
CA GLY A 43 -0.84 -3.47 -8.61
C GLY A 43 -2.20 -2.94 -9.09
N SER A 44 -2.78 -1.95 -8.40
CA SER A 44 -4.03 -1.31 -8.83
C SER A 44 -3.88 -0.51 -10.14
N ASP A 45 -2.70 0.09 -10.40
CA ASP A 45 -2.42 0.75 -11.68
C ASP A 45 -2.45 -0.25 -12.84
N LEU A 46 -1.98 -1.49 -12.61
CA LEU A 46 -2.06 -2.56 -13.60
C LEU A 46 -3.52 -3.01 -13.85
N HIS A 47 -4.36 -3.05 -12.82
CA HIS A 47 -5.80 -3.31 -12.98
C HIS A 47 -6.48 -2.19 -13.78
N ILE A 48 -6.13 -0.93 -13.52
CA ILE A 48 -6.61 0.22 -14.31
C ILE A 48 -6.13 0.10 -15.76
N ALA A 49 -4.84 -0.19 -15.97
CA ALA A 49 -4.27 -0.34 -17.30
C ALA A 49 -4.89 -1.48 -18.11
N ARG A 50 -5.46 -2.49 -17.45
CA ARG A 50 -6.26 -3.56 -18.08
C ARG A 50 -7.70 -3.15 -18.39
N GLY A 51 -8.15 -1.98 -17.92
CA GLY A 51 -9.55 -1.57 -18.03
C GLY A 51 -10.50 -2.33 -17.09
N LEU A 52 -9.96 -2.97 -16.05
CA LEU A 52 -10.71 -3.82 -15.12
C LEU A 52 -11.05 -3.12 -13.79
N HIS A 53 -10.58 -1.90 -13.58
CA HIS A 53 -10.80 -1.20 -12.32
C HIS A 53 -12.18 -0.53 -12.28
N PRO A 54 -13.10 -0.93 -11.37
CA PRO A 54 -14.51 -0.49 -11.43
C PRO A 54 -14.71 1.01 -11.18
N SER A 55 -13.75 1.67 -10.53
CA SER A 55 -13.86 3.08 -10.15
C SER A 55 -12.87 4.00 -10.89
N ALA A 56 -12.17 3.51 -11.90
CA ALA A 56 -11.23 4.29 -12.71
C ALA A 56 -11.42 3.94 -14.20
N PRO A 57 -12.49 4.45 -14.84
CA PRO A 57 -12.72 4.24 -16.25
C PRO A 57 -11.64 4.93 -17.08
N LEU A 58 -11.30 4.33 -18.23
CA LEU A 58 -10.38 4.94 -19.19
C LEU A 58 -11.10 6.05 -20.00
N PRO A 59 -10.43 7.13 -20.43
CA PRO A 59 -8.99 7.39 -20.23
C PRO A 59 -8.66 7.94 -18.84
N VAL A 60 -7.47 7.64 -18.29
CA VAL A 60 -7.03 8.12 -16.98
C VAL A 60 -5.50 8.23 -16.89
N THR A 61 -5.00 9.27 -16.23
CA THR A 61 -3.59 9.35 -15.81
C THR A 61 -3.42 8.60 -14.50
N ILE A 62 -2.70 7.48 -14.52
CA ILE A 62 -2.48 6.63 -13.35
C ILE A 62 -1.33 7.11 -12.47
N GLY A 63 -1.09 6.40 -11.37
CA GLY A 63 -0.03 6.65 -10.40
C GLY A 63 -0.52 7.41 -9.18
N HIS A 64 -0.14 6.88 -8.01
CA HIS A 64 -0.53 7.45 -6.72
C HIS A 64 0.55 7.25 -5.65
N GLU A 65 1.61 6.55 -5.97
CA GLU A 65 2.78 6.34 -5.11
C GLU A 65 3.91 7.27 -5.58
N PHE A 66 4.08 8.46 -4.99
CA PHE A 66 5.04 9.43 -5.51
C PHE A 66 5.64 10.36 -4.47
N SER A 67 6.74 10.99 -4.86
CA SER A 67 7.43 12.03 -4.12
C SER A 67 7.96 13.10 -5.08
N GLY A 68 8.23 14.29 -4.58
CA GLY A 68 8.67 15.39 -5.41
C GLY A 68 8.99 16.66 -4.64
N ASP A 69 9.02 17.78 -5.38
CA ASP A 69 9.28 19.11 -4.83
C ASP A 69 8.04 20.00 -4.95
N VAL A 70 7.75 20.76 -3.91
CA VAL A 70 6.73 21.81 -3.93
C VAL A 70 7.21 22.95 -4.83
N VAL A 71 6.48 23.24 -5.93
CA VAL A 71 6.86 24.29 -6.89
C VAL A 71 5.87 25.45 -6.98
N ALA A 72 4.65 25.28 -6.48
CA ALA A 72 3.70 26.39 -6.29
C ALA A 72 2.76 26.06 -5.13
N ILE A 73 2.23 27.09 -4.49
CA ILE A 73 1.30 26.98 -3.36
C ILE A 73 0.13 27.94 -3.52
N GLY A 74 -1.04 27.51 -3.08
CA GLY A 74 -2.25 28.35 -2.99
C GLY A 74 -2.16 29.39 -1.87
N SER A 75 -3.07 30.35 -1.89
CA SER A 75 -3.03 31.52 -1.01
C SER A 75 -3.32 31.21 0.47
N GLU A 76 -3.94 30.06 0.78
CA GLU A 76 -4.28 29.64 2.14
C GLU A 76 -3.35 28.51 2.65
N VAL A 77 -2.36 28.10 1.87
CA VAL A 77 -1.35 27.12 2.27
C VAL A 77 -0.47 27.71 3.37
N THR A 78 -0.32 26.98 4.47
CA THR A 78 0.38 27.47 5.68
C THR A 78 1.55 26.62 6.12
N LYS A 79 1.60 25.36 5.74
CA LYS A 79 2.61 24.37 6.19
C LYS A 79 3.64 24.06 5.11
N ALA A 80 3.17 23.75 3.88
CA ALA A 80 4.07 23.43 2.77
C ALA A 80 4.83 24.65 2.28
N ARG A 81 6.09 24.47 1.91
CA ARG A 81 7.00 25.56 1.49
C ARG A 81 7.52 25.31 0.08
N LEU A 82 7.73 26.39 -0.67
CA LEU A 82 8.36 26.30 -2.00
C LEU A 82 9.75 25.68 -1.90
N GLY A 83 10.04 24.70 -2.76
CA GLY A 83 11.29 23.95 -2.80
C GLY A 83 11.37 22.81 -1.77
N GLU A 84 10.35 22.62 -0.94
CA GLU A 84 10.31 21.54 0.03
C GLU A 84 10.20 20.19 -0.67
N ARG A 85 10.99 19.20 -0.21
CA ARG A 85 10.92 17.81 -0.63
C ARG A 85 9.76 17.13 0.08
N VAL A 86 8.89 16.46 -0.66
CA VAL A 86 7.66 15.91 -0.10
C VAL A 86 7.35 14.50 -0.62
N THR A 87 6.63 13.73 0.19
CA THR A 87 5.82 12.60 -0.22
C THR A 87 4.36 12.95 -0.01
N VAL A 88 3.47 12.29 -0.75
CA VAL A 88 2.07 12.71 -0.81
C VAL A 88 1.15 11.54 -0.50
N GLU A 89 0.18 11.78 0.36
CA GLU A 89 -0.97 10.91 0.56
C GLU A 89 -2.02 11.23 -0.51
N PRO A 90 -2.24 10.36 -1.49
CA PRO A 90 -3.03 10.69 -2.68
C PRO A 90 -4.55 10.62 -2.45
N CYS A 91 -5.00 10.68 -1.20
CA CYS A 91 -6.41 10.65 -0.84
C CYS A 91 -7.13 11.97 -1.11
N ILE A 92 -8.38 11.86 -1.56
CA ILE A 92 -9.34 12.96 -1.60
C ILE A 92 -10.55 12.55 -0.79
N VAL A 93 -10.87 13.33 0.24
CA VAL A 93 -12.00 13.06 1.14
C VAL A 93 -12.93 14.25 1.23
N CYS A 94 -14.19 14.02 1.60
CA CYS A 94 -15.20 15.09 1.61
C CYS A 94 -15.10 16.07 2.78
N GLY A 95 -14.39 15.72 3.86
CA GLY A 95 -14.22 16.52 5.08
C GLY A 95 -15.48 16.72 5.94
N LYS A 96 -16.66 16.28 5.49
CA LYS A 96 -17.96 16.62 6.12
C LYS A 96 -18.83 15.43 6.53
N CYS A 97 -18.59 14.20 6.03
CA CYS A 97 -19.31 13.02 6.48
C CYS A 97 -18.92 12.65 7.92
N ASP A 98 -19.65 11.75 8.53
CA ASP A 98 -19.45 11.33 9.91
C ASP A 98 -18.02 10.82 10.15
N ALA A 99 -17.52 9.93 9.32
CA ALA A 99 -16.17 9.42 9.42
C ALA A 99 -15.10 10.54 9.37
N CYS A 100 -15.23 11.49 8.44
CA CYS A 100 -14.30 12.61 8.34
C CYS A 100 -14.33 13.50 9.61
N ARG A 101 -15.52 13.80 10.15
CA ARG A 101 -15.67 14.62 11.35
C ARG A 101 -15.07 13.97 12.60
N HIS A 102 -15.03 12.64 12.64
CA HIS A 102 -14.40 11.87 13.72
C HIS A 102 -12.91 11.55 13.46
N GLY A 103 -12.30 12.16 12.44
CA GLY A 103 -10.89 11.92 12.10
C GLY A 103 -10.61 10.54 11.49
N GLN A 104 -11.64 9.82 11.10
CA GLN A 104 -11.56 8.49 10.49
C GLN A 104 -11.71 8.59 8.96
N TYR A 105 -11.00 9.52 8.34
CA TYR A 105 -11.19 9.87 6.93
C TYR A 105 -10.93 8.70 5.96
N GLY A 106 -10.17 7.69 6.34
CA GLY A 106 -10.02 6.44 5.57
C GLY A 106 -11.33 5.70 5.32
N TYR A 107 -12.38 5.99 6.11
CA TYR A 107 -13.74 5.48 5.93
C TYR A 107 -14.69 6.53 5.34
N CYS A 108 -14.17 7.56 4.68
CA CYS A 108 -14.99 8.59 4.05
C CYS A 108 -15.93 7.97 3.00
N GLU A 109 -17.23 8.30 3.10
CA GLU A 109 -18.25 7.82 2.15
C GLU A 109 -17.99 8.23 0.70
N HIS A 110 -17.20 9.30 0.51
CA HIS A 110 -16.81 9.86 -0.79
C HIS A 110 -15.31 9.82 -1.02
N ILE A 111 -14.62 8.80 -0.44
CA ILE A 111 -13.18 8.68 -0.63
C ILE A 111 -12.83 8.49 -2.11
N SER A 112 -11.86 9.24 -2.56
CA SER A 112 -11.31 9.17 -3.90
C SER A 112 -9.78 9.28 -3.86
N PHE A 113 -9.14 9.22 -4.99
CA PHE A 113 -7.70 9.37 -5.15
C PHE A 113 -7.41 10.41 -6.23
N THR A 114 -6.25 11.06 -6.18
CA THR A 114 -5.84 12.12 -7.11
C THR A 114 -5.99 11.71 -8.58
N TYR A 115 -5.60 10.48 -8.94
CA TYR A 115 -5.71 9.98 -10.31
C TYR A 115 -7.16 9.93 -10.85
N ARG A 116 -8.17 9.77 -9.98
CA ARG A 116 -9.58 9.78 -10.41
C ARG A 116 -10.06 11.18 -10.81
N ASN A 117 -9.38 12.21 -10.35
CA ASN A 117 -9.65 13.60 -10.70
C ASN A 117 -8.75 14.11 -11.86
N GLY A 118 -7.97 13.21 -12.49
CA GLY A 118 -7.07 13.55 -13.57
C GLY A 118 -5.66 13.98 -13.11
N ASP A 119 -5.37 13.92 -11.81
CA ASP A 119 -4.08 14.28 -11.20
C ASP A 119 -3.28 13.04 -10.79
N GLY A 120 -3.11 12.06 -11.69
CA GLY A 120 -2.25 10.90 -11.47
C GLY A 120 -0.77 11.25 -11.57
N ALA A 121 0.05 10.50 -10.83
CA ALA A 121 1.49 10.79 -10.70
C ALA A 121 2.37 10.26 -11.85
N MET A 122 1.80 9.64 -12.88
CA MET A 122 2.48 9.43 -14.16
C MET A 122 2.46 10.72 -14.98
N ALA A 123 2.92 11.81 -14.36
CA ALA A 123 2.94 13.17 -14.86
C ALA A 123 4.17 13.92 -14.33
N ASP A 124 4.53 15.04 -14.97
CA ASP A 124 5.60 15.90 -14.46
C ASP A 124 5.16 16.68 -13.21
N TYR A 125 3.85 16.97 -13.09
CA TYR A 125 3.28 17.72 -11.96
C TYR A 125 1.96 17.14 -11.50
N VAL A 126 1.70 17.20 -10.19
CA VAL A 126 0.43 16.79 -9.55
C VAL A 126 -0.06 17.89 -8.63
N VAL A 127 -1.35 18.22 -8.71
CA VAL A 127 -2.00 19.14 -7.77
C VAL A 127 -2.61 18.34 -6.63
N VAL A 128 -2.27 18.72 -5.39
CA VAL A 128 -2.72 18.03 -4.18
C VAL A 128 -3.15 19.03 -3.11
N LYS A 129 -4.01 18.60 -2.17
CA LYS A 129 -4.37 19.44 -1.03
C LYS A 129 -3.28 19.42 0.03
N GLU A 130 -2.99 20.58 0.64
CA GLU A 130 -1.95 20.75 1.66
C GLU A 130 -2.01 19.72 2.79
N PRO A 131 -3.15 19.34 3.39
CA PRO A 131 -3.20 18.39 4.51
C PRO A 131 -2.61 17.01 4.23
N TYR A 132 -2.46 16.67 2.94
CA TYR A 132 -1.95 15.39 2.45
C TYR A 132 -0.51 15.45 1.93
N VAL A 133 0.17 16.58 2.12
CA VAL A 133 1.57 16.78 1.76
C VAL A 133 2.42 16.63 3.01
N TYR A 134 3.39 15.72 2.97
CA TYR A 134 4.29 15.43 4.09
C TYR A 134 5.73 15.71 3.69
N GLU A 135 6.48 16.40 4.54
CA GLU A 135 7.91 16.60 4.38
C GLU A 135 8.63 15.26 4.22
N LEU A 136 9.47 15.17 3.19
CA LEU A 136 10.34 14.03 2.95
C LEU A 136 11.69 14.27 3.63
N PRO A 137 12.01 13.52 4.73
CA PRO A 137 13.26 13.70 5.45
C PRO A 137 14.50 13.49 4.58
N ASP A 138 15.60 14.16 4.89
CA ASP A 138 16.84 14.12 4.11
C ASP A 138 17.47 12.73 3.98
N TYR A 139 17.19 11.82 4.93
CA TYR A 139 17.66 10.44 4.85
C TYR A 139 16.90 9.57 3.84
N LEU A 140 15.81 10.05 3.25
CA LEU A 140 15.07 9.37 2.20
C LEU A 140 15.35 10.01 0.83
N SER A 141 15.64 9.19 -0.17
CA SER A 141 15.65 9.63 -1.58
C SER A 141 14.21 9.82 -2.09
N TYR A 142 14.04 10.46 -3.25
CA TYR A 142 12.71 10.55 -3.86
C TYR A 142 12.14 9.17 -4.19
N GLU A 143 12.96 8.23 -4.65
CA GLU A 143 12.51 6.88 -4.97
C GLU A 143 12.02 6.13 -3.73
N THR A 144 12.71 6.25 -2.60
CA THR A 144 12.24 5.67 -1.33
C THR A 144 11.07 6.48 -0.75
N GLY A 145 11.01 7.79 -1.04
CA GLY A 145 9.88 8.65 -0.71
C GLY A 145 8.58 8.24 -1.41
N ALA A 146 8.66 7.77 -2.66
CA ALA A 146 7.50 7.22 -3.36
C ALA A 146 6.97 5.92 -2.72
N LEU A 147 7.83 5.18 -2.01
CA LEU A 147 7.44 3.95 -1.31
C LEU A 147 6.79 4.19 0.07
N ILE A 148 6.70 5.44 0.52
CA ILE A 148 6.00 5.76 1.77
C ILE A 148 4.50 5.48 1.66
N GLU A 149 3.90 5.69 0.47
CA GLU A 149 2.49 5.37 0.25
C GLU A 149 2.19 3.88 0.50
N PRO A 150 2.81 2.90 -0.21
CA PRO A 150 2.55 1.48 0.06
C PRO A 150 3.03 1.03 1.45
N LEU A 151 4.05 1.68 2.04
CA LEU A 151 4.42 1.44 3.43
C LEU A 151 3.33 1.91 4.40
N SER A 152 2.59 2.98 4.07
CA SER A 152 1.45 3.45 4.86
C SER A 152 0.28 2.46 4.81
N VAL A 153 0.05 1.79 3.67
CA VAL A 153 -0.91 0.68 3.56
C VAL A 153 -0.52 -0.48 4.49
N ALA A 154 0.74 -0.89 4.47
CA ALA A 154 1.25 -1.93 5.36
C ALA A 154 1.17 -1.53 6.83
N THR A 155 1.51 -0.27 7.15
CA THR A 155 1.39 0.30 8.49
C THR A 155 -0.04 0.23 9.00
N HIS A 156 -1.00 0.64 8.17
CA HIS A 156 -2.42 0.58 8.49
C HIS A 156 -2.87 -0.84 8.81
N ALA A 157 -2.53 -1.80 7.95
CA ALA A 157 -2.89 -3.20 8.13
C ALA A 157 -2.34 -3.78 9.44
N VAL A 158 -1.07 -3.48 9.77
CA VAL A 158 -0.40 -3.95 10.99
C VAL A 158 -1.01 -3.31 12.24
N ARG A 159 -1.33 -2.01 12.21
CA ARG A 159 -2.03 -1.33 13.30
C ARG A 159 -3.43 -1.88 13.54
N ARG A 160 -4.17 -2.18 12.46
CA ARG A 160 -5.48 -2.84 12.56
C ARG A 160 -5.39 -4.24 13.16
N ALA A 161 -4.33 -4.97 12.87
CA ALA A 161 -4.11 -6.31 13.42
C ALA A 161 -3.78 -6.29 14.91
N ASP A 162 -3.39 -5.14 15.48
CA ASP A 162 -2.99 -4.99 16.88
C ASP A 162 -1.91 -6.01 17.26
N ILE A 163 -0.77 -5.94 16.57
CA ILE A 163 0.37 -6.83 16.84
C ILE A 163 0.91 -6.58 18.23
N ARG A 164 1.04 -7.63 19.02
CA ARG A 164 1.59 -7.59 20.36
C ARG A 164 3.00 -8.17 20.41
N LEU A 165 3.76 -7.72 21.39
CA LEU A 165 5.11 -8.21 21.61
C LEU A 165 5.11 -9.75 21.81
N GLY A 166 5.95 -10.44 21.03
CA GLY A 166 6.10 -11.90 21.13
C GLY A 166 5.16 -12.72 20.24
N GLU A 167 4.23 -12.11 19.51
CA GLU A 167 3.30 -12.82 18.62
C GLU A 167 4.02 -13.45 17.41
N THR A 168 3.45 -14.56 16.92
CA THR A 168 3.82 -15.22 15.66
C THR A 168 2.85 -14.79 14.56
N VAL A 169 3.38 -14.35 13.44
CA VAL A 169 2.63 -13.79 12.31
C VAL A 169 2.87 -14.62 11.06
N LEU A 170 1.81 -14.88 10.29
CA LEU A 170 1.90 -15.43 8.93
C LEU A 170 1.51 -14.36 7.92
N ILE A 171 2.31 -14.21 6.86
CA ILE A 171 2.02 -13.34 5.72
C ILE A 171 1.96 -14.19 4.46
N ILE A 172 0.85 -14.12 3.73
CA ILE A 172 0.65 -14.85 2.48
C ILE A 172 0.79 -13.88 1.31
N GLY A 173 1.83 -14.12 0.50
CA GLY A 173 2.28 -13.26 -0.59
C GLY A 173 3.48 -12.39 -0.21
N ALA A 174 4.64 -12.66 -0.83
CA ALA A 174 5.87 -11.88 -0.69
C ALA A 174 6.00 -10.83 -1.83
N GLY A 175 4.90 -10.17 -2.17
CA GLY A 175 4.90 -8.97 -3.00
C GLY A 175 5.35 -7.74 -2.19
N ALA A 176 5.30 -6.54 -2.81
CA ALA A 176 5.70 -5.30 -2.15
C ALA A 176 4.96 -5.09 -0.81
N ILE A 177 3.63 -5.23 -0.81
CA ILE A 177 2.81 -5.06 0.40
C ILE A 177 3.15 -6.12 1.46
N GLY A 178 3.22 -7.41 1.09
CA GLY A 178 3.52 -8.45 2.08
C GLY A 178 4.91 -8.31 2.71
N MET A 179 5.92 -7.91 1.95
CA MET A 179 7.26 -7.62 2.49
C MET A 179 7.25 -6.38 3.40
N MET A 180 6.51 -5.32 3.06
CA MET A 180 6.36 -4.14 3.92
C MET A 180 5.58 -4.47 5.19
N VAL A 181 4.55 -5.33 5.11
CA VAL A 181 3.85 -5.88 6.30
C VAL A 181 4.83 -6.66 7.18
N ALA A 182 5.73 -7.47 6.60
CA ALA A 182 6.74 -8.20 7.38
C ALA A 182 7.67 -7.25 8.15
N ALA A 183 8.16 -6.19 7.47
CA ALA A 183 8.98 -5.17 8.11
C ALA A 183 8.25 -4.47 9.26
N MET A 184 7.00 -4.08 9.05
CA MET A 184 6.18 -3.42 10.06
C MET A 184 5.80 -4.35 11.22
N CYS A 185 5.50 -5.64 10.97
CA CYS A 185 5.26 -6.63 12.03
C CYS A 185 6.48 -6.80 12.94
N ARG A 186 7.69 -6.90 12.36
CA ARG A 186 8.94 -6.95 13.15
C ARG A 186 9.11 -5.72 14.02
N ARG A 187 8.88 -4.54 13.44
CA ARG A 187 8.98 -3.27 14.16
C ARG A 187 7.91 -3.15 15.26
N SER A 188 6.75 -3.76 15.08
CA SER A 188 5.66 -3.79 16.08
C SER A 188 5.88 -4.82 17.19
N GLY A 189 6.95 -5.62 17.13
CA GLY A 189 7.33 -6.55 18.19
C GLY A 189 6.94 -8.01 17.95
N ALA A 190 6.53 -8.40 16.74
CA ALA A 190 6.35 -9.81 16.40
C ALA A 190 7.65 -10.60 16.62
N ALA A 191 7.59 -11.68 17.37
CA ALA A 191 8.74 -12.55 17.62
C ALA A 191 9.11 -13.34 16.38
N GLU A 192 8.10 -13.86 15.69
CA GLU A 192 8.28 -14.65 14.48
C GLU A 192 7.39 -14.10 13.35
N VAL A 193 7.98 -13.91 12.18
CA VAL A 193 7.30 -13.48 10.96
C VAL A 193 7.56 -14.52 9.88
N ILE A 194 6.54 -15.36 9.65
CA ILE A 194 6.52 -16.35 8.59
C ILE A 194 5.95 -15.70 7.34
N ILE A 195 6.65 -15.77 6.21
CA ILE A 195 6.14 -15.30 4.92
C ILE A 195 6.11 -16.43 3.90
N ALA A 196 5.02 -16.54 3.16
CA ALA A 196 4.80 -17.57 2.16
C ALA A 196 4.63 -16.97 0.76
N ASP A 197 5.28 -17.56 -0.23
CA ASP A 197 5.15 -17.22 -1.66
C ASP A 197 5.58 -18.43 -2.51
N PHE A 198 5.32 -18.41 -3.81
CA PHE A 198 5.81 -19.41 -4.77
C PHE A 198 7.22 -19.12 -5.28
N SER A 199 7.67 -17.86 -5.22
CA SER A 199 8.94 -17.39 -5.76
C SER A 199 10.04 -17.44 -4.71
N ASP A 200 11.05 -18.29 -4.93
CA ASP A 200 12.24 -18.32 -4.06
C ASP A 200 12.95 -16.97 -4.03
N GLN A 201 13.00 -16.25 -5.15
CA GLN A 201 13.64 -14.93 -5.24
C GLN A 201 12.94 -13.92 -4.31
N ARG A 202 11.59 -13.88 -4.29
CA ARG A 202 10.82 -13.02 -3.39
C ARG A 202 11.02 -13.41 -1.93
N LEU A 203 11.08 -14.72 -1.65
CA LEU A 203 11.32 -15.22 -0.31
C LEU A 203 12.71 -14.86 0.21
N GLU A 204 13.76 -14.93 -0.63
CA GLU A 204 15.09 -14.48 -0.24
C GLU A 204 15.13 -12.97 0.05
N MET A 205 14.38 -12.18 -0.71
CA MET A 205 14.25 -10.76 -0.45
C MET A 205 13.51 -10.47 0.85
N ALA A 206 12.43 -11.24 1.12
CA ALA A 206 11.65 -11.10 2.34
C ALA A 206 12.49 -11.31 3.62
N LYS A 207 13.46 -12.22 3.60
CA LYS A 207 14.43 -12.41 4.71
C LYS A 207 15.24 -11.15 5.03
N GLN A 208 15.50 -10.32 4.03
CA GLN A 208 16.29 -9.10 4.20
C GLN A 208 15.49 -7.93 4.77
N VAL A 209 14.16 -8.05 4.79
CA VAL A 209 13.26 -6.95 5.14
C VAL A 209 12.31 -7.26 6.30
N GLY A 210 12.53 -8.37 7.02
CA GLY A 210 11.78 -8.63 8.26
C GLY A 210 11.23 -10.05 8.43
N ALA A 211 11.19 -10.88 7.38
CA ALA A 211 10.79 -12.27 7.56
C ALA A 211 11.84 -13.05 8.38
N THR A 212 11.39 -13.78 9.40
CA THR A 212 12.25 -14.68 10.18
C THR A 212 12.28 -16.08 9.60
N VAL A 213 11.15 -16.48 8.98
CA VAL A 213 10.97 -17.77 8.32
C VAL A 213 10.30 -17.55 6.98
N THR A 214 10.73 -18.30 5.97
CA THR A 214 10.11 -18.30 4.63
C THR A 214 9.59 -19.68 4.28
N VAL A 215 8.42 -19.75 3.65
CA VAL A 215 7.79 -20.99 3.18
C VAL A 215 7.51 -20.86 1.68
N ASN A 216 8.09 -21.76 0.87
CA ASN A 216 7.72 -21.83 -0.54
C ASN A 216 6.49 -22.73 -0.69
N SER A 217 5.30 -22.12 -0.81
CA SER A 217 4.02 -22.82 -0.93
C SER A 217 3.82 -23.54 -2.27
N GLY A 218 4.74 -23.40 -3.22
CA GLY A 218 4.82 -24.25 -4.41
C GLY A 218 5.57 -25.56 -4.18
N LYS A 219 6.32 -25.67 -3.08
CA LYS A 219 7.16 -26.83 -2.76
C LYS A 219 6.66 -27.63 -1.56
N GLU A 220 5.95 -27.00 -0.63
CA GLU A 220 5.36 -27.66 0.54
C GLU A 220 3.97 -27.09 0.85
N ASP A 221 3.14 -27.87 1.52
CA ASP A 221 1.83 -27.44 1.98
C ASP A 221 1.98 -26.39 3.11
N LEU A 222 1.37 -25.22 2.93
CA LEU A 222 1.51 -24.11 3.85
C LEU A 222 0.92 -24.39 5.24
N GLU A 223 -0.24 -25.07 5.33
CA GLU A 223 -0.87 -25.36 6.61
C GLU A 223 -0.02 -26.36 7.42
N GLN A 224 0.54 -27.37 6.76
CA GLN A 224 1.47 -28.30 7.39
C GLN A 224 2.78 -27.61 7.82
N ALA A 225 3.31 -26.73 6.99
CA ALA A 225 4.50 -25.96 7.33
C ALA A 225 4.27 -25.09 8.57
N VAL A 226 3.15 -24.35 8.61
CA VAL A 226 2.77 -23.53 9.77
C VAL A 226 2.53 -24.40 11.01
N ALA A 227 1.84 -25.53 10.88
CA ALA A 227 1.64 -26.44 12.01
C ALA A 227 2.98 -26.95 12.58
N ARG A 228 3.92 -27.31 11.71
CA ARG A 228 5.29 -27.71 12.12
C ARG A 228 6.01 -26.57 12.85
N LEU A 229 6.02 -25.35 12.29
CA LEU A 229 6.71 -24.19 12.84
C LEU A 229 6.12 -23.73 14.19
N THR A 230 4.79 -23.86 14.36
CA THR A 230 4.08 -23.43 15.56
C THR A 230 3.78 -24.58 16.56
N HIS A 231 4.37 -25.75 16.36
CA HIS A 231 4.09 -26.96 17.18
C HIS A 231 2.59 -27.27 17.28
N GLY A 232 1.86 -27.13 16.18
CA GLY A 232 0.43 -27.39 16.08
C GLY A 232 -0.50 -26.31 16.65
N LYS A 233 0.04 -25.21 17.19
CA LYS A 233 -0.76 -24.14 17.82
C LYS A 233 -1.41 -23.20 16.80
N GLY A 234 -0.81 -23.02 15.63
CA GLY A 234 -1.17 -21.97 14.67
C GLY A 234 -0.59 -20.59 15.02
N VAL A 235 -0.82 -19.62 14.16
CA VAL A 235 -0.28 -18.24 14.29
C VAL A 235 -1.27 -17.32 15.02
N ASP A 236 -0.76 -16.30 15.69
CA ASP A 236 -1.57 -15.27 16.37
C ASP A 236 -2.32 -14.40 15.36
N LYS A 237 -1.61 -14.00 14.33
CA LYS A 237 -2.11 -13.11 13.28
C LYS A 237 -1.73 -13.65 11.91
N SER A 238 -2.61 -13.46 10.93
CA SER A 238 -2.29 -13.71 9.53
C SER A 238 -2.65 -12.52 8.66
N PHE A 239 -1.90 -12.31 7.59
CA PHE A 239 -2.14 -11.28 6.58
C PHE A 239 -2.27 -11.94 5.22
N GLU A 240 -3.37 -11.64 4.53
CA GLU A 240 -3.63 -12.06 3.16
C GLU A 240 -3.33 -10.89 2.22
N CYS A 241 -2.29 -11.02 1.38
CA CYS A 241 -1.78 -9.95 0.51
C CYS A 241 -1.85 -10.29 -0.98
N VAL A 242 -2.63 -11.29 -1.38
CA VAL A 242 -2.69 -11.82 -2.76
C VAL A 242 -4.05 -11.55 -3.43
N GLY A 243 -5.14 -11.71 -2.69
CA GLY A 243 -6.51 -11.56 -3.22
C GLY A 243 -7.04 -12.83 -3.87
N ARG A 244 -6.72 -14.03 -3.34
CA ARG A 244 -7.24 -15.31 -3.84
C ARG A 244 -7.97 -16.08 -2.75
N GLU A 245 -9.03 -16.80 -3.14
CA GLU A 245 -9.80 -17.66 -2.24
C GLU A 245 -8.93 -18.65 -1.48
N SER A 246 -7.99 -19.34 -2.15
CA SER A 246 -7.07 -20.26 -1.51
C SER A 246 -6.19 -19.59 -0.45
N CYS A 247 -5.72 -18.37 -0.72
CA CYS A 247 -4.91 -17.60 0.23
C CYS A 247 -5.74 -17.13 1.43
N PHE A 248 -7.01 -16.74 1.21
CA PHE A 248 -7.94 -16.44 2.31
C PHE A 248 -8.14 -17.64 3.21
N LEU A 249 -8.42 -18.82 2.62
CA LEU A 249 -8.61 -20.05 3.37
C LEU A 249 -7.36 -20.39 4.18
N GLN A 250 -6.19 -20.36 3.58
CA GLN A 250 -4.92 -20.57 4.29
C GLN A 250 -4.74 -19.58 5.44
N ALA A 251 -5.09 -18.29 5.23
CA ALA A 251 -4.97 -17.28 6.28
C ALA A 251 -5.83 -17.59 7.50
N ILE A 252 -7.07 -18.08 7.33
CA ILE A 252 -7.97 -18.42 8.44
C ILE A 252 -7.71 -19.81 9.01
N MET A 253 -7.26 -20.76 8.19
CA MET A 253 -7.02 -22.14 8.64
C MET A 253 -5.76 -22.29 9.48
N THR A 254 -4.77 -21.44 9.26
CA THR A 254 -3.50 -21.43 10.02
C THR A 254 -3.56 -20.67 11.34
N LEU A 255 -4.65 -19.95 11.62
CA LEU A 255 -4.83 -19.23 12.89
C LEU A 255 -4.95 -20.19 14.09
N LYS A 256 -4.35 -19.81 15.19
CA LYS A 256 -4.68 -20.37 16.51
C LYS A 256 -6.11 -19.98 16.94
N ARG A 257 -6.62 -20.55 18.04
CA ARG A 257 -7.85 -20.05 18.68
C ARG A 257 -7.70 -18.59 19.07
N ASN A 258 -8.76 -17.80 18.84
CA ASN A 258 -8.80 -16.34 19.04
C ASN A 258 -7.76 -15.57 18.21
N GLY A 259 -7.29 -16.16 17.10
CA GLY A 259 -6.39 -15.49 16.16
C GLY A 259 -7.14 -14.54 15.22
N THR A 260 -6.40 -13.63 14.57
CA THR A 260 -6.97 -12.62 13.67
C THR A 260 -6.34 -12.70 12.29
N ALA A 261 -7.17 -12.80 11.24
CA ALA A 261 -6.75 -12.62 9.85
C ALA A 261 -7.06 -11.19 9.37
N THR A 262 -6.08 -10.52 8.79
CA THR A 262 -6.23 -9.20 8.16
C THR A 262 -6.10 -9.36 6.65
N ILE A 263 -7.15 -8.97 5.91
CA ILE A 263 -7.26 -9.13 4.47
C ILE A 263 -6.91 -7.79 3.81
N ILE A 264 -5.91 -7.83 2.93
CA ILE A 264 -5.38 -6.66 2.21
C ILE A 264 -5.54 -6.86 0.70
N GLY A 265 -5.43 -8.10 0.22
CA GLY A 265 -5.53 -8.45 -1.19
C GLY A 265 -6.86 -8.03 -1.81
N ILE A 266 -6.83 -7.58 -3.07
CA ILE A 266 -8.03 -7.22 -3.85
C ILE A 266 -8.49 -8.47 -4.61
N TYR A 267 -9.72 -8.89 -4.35
CA TYR A 267 -10.30 -10.10 -4.96
C TYR A 267 -10.94 -9.78 -6.31
N GLU A 268 -10.55 -10.55 -7.33
CA GLU A 268 -11.20 -10.50 -8.64
C GLU A 268 -12.61 -11.15 -8.61
N LYS A 269 -12.78 -12.18 -7.78
CA LYS A 269 -14.07 -12.84 -7.57
C LYS A 269 -14.77 -12.21 -6.36
N PRO A 270 -16.01 -11.72 -6.51
CA PRO A 270 -16.70 -11.03 -5.42
C PRO A 270 -17.19 -11.96 -4.31
N GLN A 271 -17.18 -13.27 -4.53
CA GLN A 271 -17.66 -14.28 -3.58
C GLN A 271 -16.64 -15.40 -3.44
N ILE A 272 -16.43 -15.83 -2.21
CA ILE A 272 -15.59 -16.98 -1.83
C ILE A 272 -16.34 -17.89 -0.86
N GLN A 273 -16.00 -19.17 -0.83
CA GLN A 273 -16.56 -20.14 0.13
C GLN A 273 -15.69 -20.20 1.38
N ILE A 274 -16.31 -20.17 2.55
CA ILE A 274 -15.60 -20.19 3.84
C ILE A 274 -16.14 -21.27 4.78
N PRO A 275 -15.29 -21.93 5.60
CA PRO A 275 -15.70 -22.89 6.62
C PRO A 275 -16.27 -22.16 7.85
N ALA A 276 -17.54 -21.77 7.80
CA ALA A 276 -18.19 -20.94 8.82
C ALA A 276 -18.09 -21.52 10.25
N SER A 277 -18.09 -22.83 10.41
CA SER A 277 -17.94 -23.48 11.72
C SER A 277 -16.65 -23.12 12.45
N ARG A 278 -15.56 -22.80 11.68
CA ARG A 278 -14.27 -22.43 12.27
C ARG A 278 -14.35 -21.13 13.06
N PHE A 279 -15.17 -20.18 12.63
CA PHE A 279 -15.39 -18.92 13.36
C PHE A 279 -15.94 -19.18 14.76
N VAL A 280 -16.89 -20.10 14.89
CA VAL A 280 -17.48 -20.46 16.18
C VAL A 280 -16.55 -21.33 17.02
N THR A 281 -15.97 -22.39 16.41
CA THR A 281 -15.19 -23.37 17.17
C THR A 281 -13.81 -22.89 17.61
N HIS A 282 -13.25 -21.89 16.92
CA HIS A 282 -11.93 -21.32 17.21
C HIS A 282 -11.99 -19.85 17.62
N GLU A 283 -13.18 -19.24 17.59
CA GLU A 283 -13.37 -17.80 17.92
C GLU A 283 -12.41 -16.89 17.13
N ILE A 284 -12.17 -17.21 15.85
CA ILE A 284 -11.27 -16.44 15.01
C ILE A 284 -11.93 -15.13 14.54
N HIS A 285 -11.10 -14.12 14.30
CA HIS A 285 -11.51 -12.83 13.78
C HIS A 285 -11.01 -12.64 12.36
N VAL A 286 -11.83 -12.03 11.51
CA VAL A 286 -11.43 -11.61 10.15
C VAL A 286 -11.80 -10.14 9.98
N GLN A 287 -10.84 -9.37 9.51
CA GLN A 287 -11.02 -7.95 9.24
C GLN A 287 -10.37 -7.56 7.91
N GLY A 288 -10.88 -6.52 7.28
CA GLY A 288 -10.25 -5.89 6.12
C GLY A 288 -9.30 -4.78 6.52
N ALA A 289 -8.32 -4.48 5.66
CA ALA A 289 -7.51 -3.27 5.73
C ALA A 289 -7.42 -2.67 4.32
N GLN A 290 -7.84 -1.40 4.18
CA GLN A 290 -7.81 -0.69 2.90
C GLN A 290 -7.20 0.68 3.11
N GLY A 291 -6.23 1.04 2.24
CA GLY A 291 -5.60 2.34 2.28
C GLY A 291 -4.94 2.63 3.63
N TYR A 292 -5.21 3.81 4.16
CA TYR A 292 -4.59 4.34 5.37
C TYR A 292 -5.49 5.41 6.01
N CYS A 293 -5.20 5.72 7.27
CA CYS A 293 -5.84 6.82 8.00
C CYS A 293 -4.87 7.28 9.10
N TRP A 294 -4.20 8.42 8.88
CA TRP A 294 -3.13 8.95 9.75
C TRP A 294 -1.89 8.05 9.85
N ASP A 295 -1.65 7.21 8.84
CA ASP A 295 -0.54 6.26 8.84
C ASP A 295 0.73 6.81 8.19
N PHE A 296 0.65 7.85 7.35
CA PHE A 296 1.80 8.46 6.68
C PHE A 296 2.89 8.95 7.64
N PRO A 297 2.61 9.73 8.69
CA PRO A 297 3.63 10.13 9.66
C PRO A 297 4.32 8.95 10.33
N ILE A 298 3.55 7.88 10.60
CA ILE A 298 4.09 6.66 11.22
C ILE A 298 4.99 5.91 10.24
N ALA A 299 4.57 5.79 8.98
CA ALA A 299 5.35 5.16 7.92
C ALA A 299 6.65 5.92 7.65
N ILE A 300 6.62 7.25 7.56
CA ILE A 300 7.81 8.10 7.41
C ILE A 300 8.79 7.87 8.58
N ALA A 301 8.30 7.88 9.81
CA ALA A 301 9.14 7.62 10.98
C ALA A 301 9.71 6.19 10.99
N ALA A 302 8.91 5.19 10.58
CA ALA A 302 9.35 3.80 10.48
C ALA A 302 10.40 3.58 9.37
N ALA A 303 10.31 4.35 8.29
CA ALA A 303 11.19 4.26 7.13
C ALA A 303 12.67 4.51 7.46
N ARG A 304 12.98 5.13 8.61
CA ARG A 304 14.37 5.30 9.08
C ARG A 304 15.10 3.96 9.27
N ASP A 305 14.38 2.94 9.74
CA ASP A 305 14.97 1.66 10.12
C ASP A 305 14.56 0.52 9.15
N ILE A 306 13.79 0.83 8.13
CA ILE A 306 13.37 -0.12 7.10
C ILE A 306 14.20 0.14 5.84
N PRO A 307 14.90 -0.88 5.30
CA PRO A 307 15.77 -0.71 4.14
C PRO A 307 14.95 -0.58 2.83
N LEU A 308 14.25 0.55 2.65
CA LEU A 308 13.35 0.79 1.51
C LEU A 308 14.05 0.69 0.15
N GLU A 309 15.34 0.97 0.08
CA GLU A 309 16.14 0.80 -1.14
C GLU A 309 16.16 -0.66 -1.65
N LYS A 310 16.02 -1.65 -0.75
CA LYS A 310 15.95 -3.06 -1.13
C LYS A 310 14.62 -3.41 -1.83
N PHE A 311 13.53 -2.77 -1.43
CA PHE A 311 12.25 -2.94 -2.13
C PHE A 311 12.32 -2.40 -3.56
N ARG A 312 13.02 -1.27 -3.78
CA ARG A 312 13.26 -0.73 -5.12
C ARG A 312 14.00 -1.70 -6.03
N ALA A 313 15.10 -2.28 -5.55
CA ALA A 313 15.90 -3.25 -6.32
C ALA A 313 15.07 -4.49 -6.69
N GLY A 314 14.28 -5.00 -5.77
CA GLY A 314 13.42 -6.15 -5.99
C GLY A 314 12.27 -5.90 -6.96
N LEU A 315 11.64 -4.73 -6.90
CA LEU A 315 10.61 -4.33 -7.86
C LEU A 315 11.18 -4.18 -9.28
N ALA A 316 12.41 -3.68 -9.43
CA ALA A 316 13.09 -3.60 -10.72
C ALA A 316 13.40 -5.00 -11.30
N ALA A 317 13.86 -5.96 -10.48
CA ALA A 317 14.12 -7.33 -10.89
C ALA A 317 12.83 -8.07 -11.32
N LEU A 318 11.73 -7.89 -10.57
CA LEU A 318 10.43 -8.48 -10.90
C LEU A 318 9.80 -7.91 -12.18
N ARG A 319 10.11 -6.65 -12.56
CA ARG A 319 9.67 -6.04 -13.83
C ARG A 319 10.36 -6.61 -15.05
N ALA A 320 11.55 -7.17 -14.90
CA ALA A 320 12.27 -7.82 -16.00
C ALA A 320 11.69 -9.21 -16.36
N GLU A 321 10.81 -9.77 -15.52
CA GLU A 321 10.14 -11.07 -15.72
C GLU A 321 8.70 -10.93 -16.26
N LEU A 322 8.15 -9.70 -16.34
CA LEU A 322 6.83 -9.39 -16.92
C LEU A 322 6.98 -8.79 -18.33
#